data_ffadda5806ca55078bd2a8c319bce78a
#
_entry.id   ffadda5806ca55078bd2a8c319bce78a
#
_cell.length_a   1.000
_cell.length_b   1.000
_cell.length_c   1.000
_cell.angle_alpha   90.00
_cell.angle_beta   90.00
_cell.angle_gamma   90.00
#
_symmetry.space_group_name_H-M   'P 1'
#
loop_
_entity.id
_entity.type
_entity.pdbx_description
1 polymer ?
#
loop_
_entity_poly.entity_id
_entity_poly.type
_entity_poly.pdbx_seq_one_letter_code
_entity_poly.pdbx_strand_id
1 'polypeptide(L)'
;MVPVSLIPMLGSAAHSAILPSLTTGATAFGQSSLKTEPDFVAALVLGGVPDIAVAWTRILRPRGIRLSLQGVFCHNRPQVTYPASNASSLGSRLPQCELADLLLVIDDKTAGAPPTRRAALVQAKMAKGKPSIALRGGDLVQLRLLQHWPPFNFVDKGFSKRSRDFNKAVTRPVAASSGLYGVIDKARPDWQQVATPSIQQVSVSGAKFGDYLAGMADGSKAATGRAAIPGGNDDWSFTVDELLKVTGTSSFTVRSIASSPMRGMTKQAGLVFAFGQNGTTSWSYRLGDYWRQGGGGGSEPPAFFEDSPRQGISSVHIVLEGEGVAAPEPKE
;
A
#
# COMPACT_ATOMS: atom_id res chain seq x y z
N MET A 1 1.88 21.10 6.80
CA MET A 1 2.65 20.38 5.74
C MET A 1 4.01 20.01 6.30
N VAL A 2 4.48 18.82 5.96
CA VAL A 2 5.85 18.41 6.30
C VAL A 2 6.85 19.38 5.68
N PRO A 3 7.82 19.90 6.44
CA PRO A 3 8.87 20.76 5.89
C PRO A 3 9.64 20.07 4.77
N VAL A 4 9.81 20.75 3.63
CA VAL A 4 10.49 20.21 2.44
C VAL A 4 11.91 19.71 2.76
N SER A 5 12.61 20.38 3.69
CA SER A 5 13.94 19.98 4.17
C SER A 5 13.99 18.59 4.82
N LEU A 6 12.85 18.05 5.28
CA LEU A 6 12.78 16.71 5.87
C LEU A 6 12.56 15.60 4.86
N ILE A 7 12.06 15.92 3.67
CA ILE A 7 11.69 14.92 2.67
C ILE A 7 12.87 13.97 2.33
N PRO A 8 14.09 14.46 2.07
CA PRO A 8 15.22 13.55 1.81
C PRO A 8 15.57 12.66 3.00
N MET A 9 15.44 13.18 4.24
CA MET A 9 15.70 12.40 5.45
C MET A 9 14.65 11.30 5.64
N LEU A 10 13.37 11.62 5.44
CA LEU A 10 12.28 10.67 5.50
C LEU A 10 12.43 9.60 4.42
N GLY A 11 12.79 9.99 3.20
CA GLY A 11 13.04 9.08 2.09
C GLY A 11 14.14 8.07 2.41
N SER A 12 15.30 8.57 2.81
CA SER A 12 16.44 7.72 3.18
C SER A 12 16.11 6.80 4.36
N ALA A 13 15.43 7.31 5.38
CA ALA A 13 15.03 6.54 6.57
C ALA A 13 14.03 5.43 6.21
N ALA A 14 13.01 5.73 5.41
CA ALA A 14 12.04 4.73 4.96
C ALA A 14 12.69 3.65 4.09
N HIS A 15 13.58 4.07 3.15
CA HIS A 15 14.29 3.11 2.32
C HIS A 15 15.16 2.16 3.15
N SER A 16 15.95 2.70 4.06
CA SER A 16 16.78 1.88 4.96
C SER A 16 15.96 0.96 5.85
N ALA A 17 14.79 1.40 6.29
CA ALA A 17 13.90 0.63 7.16
C ALA A 17 13.32 -0.62 6.48
N ILE A 18 13.07 -0.58 5.17
CA ILE A 18 12.48 -1.74 4.47
C ILE A 18 13.50 -2.81 4.08
N LEU A 19 14.79 -2.46 3.92
CA LEU A 19 15.80 -3.39 3.40
C LEU A 19 15.94 -4.68 4.22
N PRO A 20 15.97 -4.64 5.57
CA PRO A 20 16.02 -5.88 6.35
C PRO A 20 14.85 -6.81 6.05
N SER A 21 13.63 -6.27 5.98
CA SER A 21 12.44 -7.06 5.68
C SER A 21 12.46 -7.62 4.26
N LEU A 22 12.98 -6.90 3.27
CA LEU A 22 13.13 -7.40 1.91
C LEU A 22 14.22 -8.47 1.78
N THR A 23 15.15 -8.54 2.74
CA THR A 23 16.25 -9.52 2.76
C THR A 23 15.83 -10.80 3.50
N THR A 24 15.28 -10.65 4.69
CA THR A 24 15.02 -11.76 5.62
C THR A 24 13.55 -12.15 5.73
N GLY A 25 12.66 -11.34 5.14
CA GLY A 25 11.22 -11.48 5.31
C GLY A 25 10.74 -10.94 6.66
N ALA A 26 9.44 -10.98 6.86
CA ALA A 26 8.81 -10.62 8.12
C ALA A 26 8.87 -11.82 9.08
N THR A 27 10.02 -12.07 9.69
CA THR A 27 10.27 -13.23 10.57
C THR A 27 9.28 -13.32 11.73
N ALA A 28 8.78 -12.16 12.22
CA ALA A 28 7.72 -12.12 13.21
C ALA A 28 6.42 -12.83 12.77
N PHE A 29 6.28 -13.11 11.47
CA PHE A 29 5.14 -13.80 10.86
C PHE A 29 5.50 -15.15 10.25
N GLY A 30 6.63 -15.73 10.64
CA GLY A 30 7.08 -17.02 10.12
C GLY A 30 7.52 -16.96 8.65
N GLN A 31 7.74 -15.77 8.09
CA GLN A 31 8.26 -15.61 6.75
C GLN A 31 9.76 -15.86 6.73
N SER A 32 10.16 -17.08 6.33
CA SER A 32 11.57 -17.49 6.32
C SER A 32 12.26 -17.36 4.97
N SER A 33 11.50 -17.17 3.88
CA SER A 33 12.08 -17.00 2.54
C SER A 33 11.12 -16.26 1.61
N LEU A 34 11.66 -15.27 0.88
CA LEU A 34 10.93 -14.50 -0.13
C LEU A 34 11.16 -15.14 -1.51
N LYS A 35 10.09 -15.64 -2.14
CA LYS A 35 10.18 -16.32 -3.43
C LYS A 35 9.37 -15.65 -4.52
N THR A 36 8.25 -15.05 -4.15
CA THR A 36 7.24 -14.51 -5.07
C THR A 36 6.97 -13.03 -4.81
N GLU A 37 6.37 -12.33 -5.76
CA GLU A 37 5.99 -10.92 -5.60
C GLU A 37 5.13 -10.67 -4.34
N PRO A 38 4.09 -11.48 -4.05
CA PRO A 38 3.32 -11.34 -2.82
C PRO A 38 4.15 -11.50 -1.53
N ASP A 39 5.18 -12.35 -1.53
CA ASP A 39 6.05 -12.49 -0.36
C ASP A 39 6.78 -11.18 -0.05
N PHE A 40 7.24 -10.47 -1.08
CA PHE A 40 7.89 -9.17 -0.92
C PHE A 40 6.92 -8.07 -0.51
N VAL A 41 5.69 -8.07 -1.04
CA VAL A 41 4.63 -7.15 -0.58
C VAL A 41 4.31 -7.43 0.89
N ALA A 42 4.18 -8.69 1.29
CA ALA A 42 3.98 -9.07 2.68
C ALA A 42 5.16 -8.62 3.56
N ALA A 43 6.40 -8.84 3.13
CA ALA A 43 7.60 -8.42 3.86
C ALA A 43 7.65 -6.90 4.06
N LEU A 44 7.34 -6.13 3.01
CA LEU A 44 7.23 -4.68 3.10
C LEU A 44 6.17 -4.26 4.11
N VAL A 45 4.96 -4.78 3.97
CA VAL A 45 3.80 -4.36 4.79
C VAL A 45 3.96 -4.85 6.22
N LEU A 46 4.38 -6.09 6.43
CA LEU A 46 4.41 -6.73 7.74
C LEU A 46 5.69 -6.47 8.53
N GLY A 47 6.79 -6.25 7.85
CA GLY A 47 8.10 -6.01 8.45
C GLY A 47 8.58 -4.57 8.25
N GLY A 48 8.57 -4.09 7.00
CA GLY A 48 9.10 -2.77 6.66
C GLY A 48 8.27 -1.60 7.20
N VAL A 49 6.94 -1.70 7.17
CA VAL A 49 6.05 -0.64 7.67
C VAL A 49 6.27 -0.31 9.15
N PRO A 50 6.39 -1.30 10.08
CA PRO A 50 6.81 -1.05 11.45
C PRO A 50 8.10 -0.25 11.58
N ASP A 51 9.10 -0.65 10.82
CA ASP A 51 10.42 -0.02 10.91
C ASP A 51 10.40 1.41 10.33
N ILE A 52 9.60 1.66 9.27
CA ILE A 52 9.32 3.02 8.77
C ILE A 52 8.67 3.86 9.86
N ALA A 53 7.68 3.33 10.59
CA ALA A 53 7.01 4.06 11.66
C ALA A 53 7.99 4.51 12.74
N VAL A 54 8.89 3.62 13.18
CA VAL A 54 9.94 3.95 14.14
C VAL A 54 10.89 5.03 13.59
N ALA A 55 11.37 4.84 12.37
CA ALA A 55 12.33 5.75 11.74
C ALA A 55 11.73 7.16 11.53
N TRP A 56 10.52 7.25 11.00
CA TRP A 56 9.84 8.52 10.76
C TRP A 56 9.43 9.22 12.04
N THR A 57 9.00 8.49 13.08
CA THR A 57 8.67 9.08 14.38
C THR A 57 9.87 9.80 14.99
N ARG A 58 11.08 9.23 14.87
CA ARG A 58 12.31 9.87 15.36
C ARG A 58 12.61 11.20 14.67
N ILE A 59 12.25 11.35 13.42
CA ILE A 59 12.47 12.56 12.60
C ILE A 59 11.36 13.59 12.83
N LEU A 60 10.10 13.16 12.89
CA LEU A 60 8.92 14.02 12.87
C LEU A 60 8.54 14.55 14.26
N ARG A 61 8.64 13.69 15.28
CA ARG A 61 8.25 14.04 16.66
C ARG A 61 8.96 15.27 17.22
N PRO A 62 10.31 15.46 17.06
CA PRO A 62 10.99 16.67 17.52
C PRO A 62 10.49 17.96 16.87
N ARG A 63 9.63 17.87 15.85
CA ARG A 63 9.04 18.98 15.12
C ARG A 63 7.54 19.15 15.38
N GLY A 64 7.03 18.48 16.41
CA GLY A 64 5.62 18.53 16.75
C GLY A 64 4.72 17.88 15.70
N ILE A 65 5.23 16.90 14.93
CA ILE A 65 4.43 16.14 13.98
C ILE A 65 4.25 14.73 14.50
N ARG A 66 3.00 14.34 14.75
CA ARG A 66 2.60 12.98 15.12
C ARG A 66 2.40 12.13 13.88
N LEU A 67 2.80 10.88 13.98
CA LEU A 67 2.68 9.88 12.94
C LEU A 67 1.74 8.76 13.40
N SER A 68 0.73 8.46 12.59
CA SER A 68 -0.04 7.23 12.65
C SER A 68 0.16 6.46 11.36
N LEU A 69 0.42 5.16 11.45
CA LEU A 69 0.73 4.34 10.31
C LEU A 69 0.02 2.99 10.43
N GLN A 70 -0.68 2.61 9.37
CA GLN A 70 -1.39 1.35 9.25
C GLN A 70 -0.90 0.59 8.03
N GLY A 71 -0.56 -0.68 8.21
CA GLY A 71 -0.26 -1.60 7.14
C GLY A 71 -1.26 -2.76 7.13
N VAL A 72 -1.79 -3.10 5.98
CA VAL A 72 -2.66 -4.26 5.76
C VAL A 72 -2.10 -5.07 4.61
N PHE A 73 -1.93 -6.36 4.79
CA PHE A 73 -1.57 -7.27 3.72
C PHE A 73 -2.79 -8.04 3.23
N CYS A 74 -3.10 -7.91 1.95
CA CYS A 74 -4.09 -8.72 1.21
C CYS A 74 -3.47 -9.15 -0.11
N HIS A 75 -3.86 -10.31 -0.64
CA HIS A 75 -3.32 -10.79 -1.90
C HIS A 75 -4.42 -11.26 -2.85
N ASN A 76 -4.19 -11.05 -4.15
CA ASN A 76 -5.05 -11.46 -5.26
C ASN A 76 -6.43 -10.75 -5.29
N ARG A 77 -6.52 -9.56 -4.72
CA ARG A 77 -7.72 -8.71 -4.67
C ARG A 77 -7.33 -7.23 -4.60
N PRO A 78 -8.19 -6.29 -5.02
CA PRO A 78 -9.47 -6.52 -5.68
C PRO A 78 -9.32 -6.78 -7.20
N GLN A 79 -10.26 -7.55 -7.76
CA GLN A 79 -10.32 -7.79 -9.20
C GLN A 79 -11.21 -6.75 -9.88
N VAL A 80 -10.79 -6.32 -11.07
CA VAL A 80 -11.54 -5.37 -11.91
C VAL A 80 -11.72 -5.90 -13.32
N THR A 81 -12.81 -5.45 -13.96
CA THR A 81 -13.06 -5.65 -15.40
C THR A 81 -13.20 -4.31 -16.09
N TYR A 82 -12.75 -4.23 -17.34
CA TYR A 82 -12.87 -3.04 -18.18
C TYR A 82 -13.11 -3.40 -19.66
N PRO A 83 -13.72 -2.51 -20.47
CA PRO A 83 -13.90 -2.74 -21.90
C PRO A 83 -12.55 -2.83 -22.62
N ALA A 84 -12.35 -3.85 -23.43
CA ALA A 84 -11.21 -3.89 -24.36
C ALA A 84 -11.51 -2.97 -25.54
N SER A 85 -10.61 -2.05 -25.84
CA SER A 85 -10.74 -1.15 -26.99
C SER A 85 -10.74 -1.85 -28.35
N ASN A 86 -10.34 -3.15 -28.40
CA ASN A 86 -10.37 -4.01 -29.58
C ASN A 86 -10.86 -5.41 -29.16
N ALA A 87 -12.16 -5.56 -29.00
CA ALA A 87 -12.81 -6.81 -28.58
C ALA A 87 -12.65 -7.99 -29.57
N SER A 88 -12.11 -7.75 -30.76
CA SER A 88 -12.04 -8.75 -31.83
C SER A 88 -11.06 -9.91 -31.59
N SER A 89 -10.16 -9.83 -30.61
CA SER A 89 -9.15 -10.88 -30.35
C SER A 89 -9.30 -11.63 -29.01
N LEU A 90 -10.20 -11.24 -28.13
CA LEU A 90 -10.31 -11.78 -26.76
C LEU A 90 -11.62 -12.53 -26.48
N GLY A 91 -12.46 -12.75 -27.48
CA GLY A 91 -13.77 -13.35 -27.27
C GLY A 91 -14.76 -12.39 -26.59
N SER A 92 -15.94 -12.90 -26.21
CA SER A 92 -17.03 -12.11 -25.60
C SER A 92 -16.78 -11.73 -24.13
N ARG A 93 -15.69 -12.17 -23.49
CA ARG A 93 -15.41 -11.92 -22.07
C ARG A 93 -14.57 -10.66 -21.89
N LEU A 94 -15.01 -9.77 -21.01
CA LEU A 94 -14.24 -8.57 -20.64
C LEU A 94 -12.91 -8.97 -20.01
N PRO A 95 -11.80 -8.25 -20.33
CA PRO A 95 -10.54 -8.43 -19.63
C PRO A 95 -10.72 -8.24 -18.12
N GLN A 96 -10.13 -9.14 -17.34
CA GLN A 96 -10.16 -9.11 -15.90
C GLN A 96 -8.73 -9.20 -15.37
N CYS A 97 -8.39 -8.36 -14.41
CA CYS A 97 -7.11 -8.40 -13.71
C CYS A 97 -7.25 -7.87 -12.29
N GLU A 98 -6.24 -8.09 -11.49
CA GLU A 98 -6.08 -7.41 -10.21
C GLU A 98 -5.86 -5.91 -10.45
N LEU A 99 -6.48 -5.06 -9.60
CA LEU A 99 -6.33 -3.60 -9.73
C LEU A 99 -4.88 -3.17 -9.48
N ALA A 100 -4.30 -3.67 -8.38
CA ALA A 100 -2.90 -3.50 -7.99
C ALA A 100 -2.59 -4.43 -6.80
N ASP A 101 -1.29 -4.61 -6.50
CA ASP A 101 -0.83 -5.39 -5.34
C ASP A 101 -0.80 -4.57 -4.05
N LEU A 102 -0.61 -3.23 -4.15
CA LEU A 102 -0.44 -2.36 -3.00
C LEU A 102 -1.05 -0.98 -3.25
N LEU A 103 -1.75 -0.45 -2.25
CA LEU A 103 -2.20 0.94 -2.17
C LEU A 103 -1.33 1.69 -1.17
N LEU A 104 -0.70 2.77 -1.60
CA LEU A 104 -0.01 3.73 -0.74
C LEU A 104 -0.91 4.93 -0.53
N VAL A 105 -1.09 5.37 0.71
CA VAL A 105 -1.87 6.57 1.04
C VAL A 105 -1.13 7.37 2.11
N ILE A 106 -1.01 8.68 1.90
CA ILE A 106 -0.57 9.63 2.92
C ILE A 106 -1.63 10.72 3.09
N ASP A 107 -2.11 10.87 4.32
CA ASP A 107 -2.94 11.98 4.76
C ASP A 107 -2.07 12.97 5.56
N ASP A 108 -1.88 14.17 5.05
CA ASP A 108 -1.22 15.26 5.78
C ASP A 108 -2.28 16.19 6.38
N LYS A 109 -2.40 16.14 7.71
CA LYS A 109 -3.27 16.96 8.54
C LYS A 109 -2.46 17.89 9.46
N THR A 110 -1.21 18.15 9.11
CA THR A 110 -0.36 19.06 9.92
C THR A 110 -0.92 20.48 9.88
N ALA A 111 -0.85 21.18 11.02
CA ALA A 111 -1.57 22.42 11.27
C ALA A 111 -1.32 23.51 10.22
N GLY A 112 -2.34 24.32 9.96
CA GLY A 112 -2.28 25.55 9.15
C GLY A 112 -2.63 25.41 7.67
N ALA A 113 -2.91 24.19 7.17
CA ALA A 113 -3.38 23.96 5.80
C ALA A 113 -4.61 23.03 5.79
N PRO A 114 -5.47 23.08 4.77
CA PRO A 114 -6.48 22.07 4.56
C PRO A 114 -5.84 20.68 4.48
N PRO A 115 -6.46 19.65 5.06
CA PRO A 115 -5.95 18.28 4.96
C PRO A 115 -5.73 17.89 3.50
N THR A 116 -4.58 17.32 3.20
CA THR A 116 -4.25 16.82 1.88
C THR A 116 -4.07 15.32 1.91
N ARG A 117 -4.53 14.63 0.88
CA ARG A 117 -4.29 13.22 0.67
C ARG A 117 -3.59 13.01 -0.65
N ARG A 118 -2.61 12.10 -0.63
CA ARG A 118 -2.02 11.53 -1.84
C ARG A 118 -2.12 10.03 -1.80
N ALA A 119 -2.37 9.43 -2.96
CA ALA A 119 -2.42 7.98 -3.07
C ALA A 119 -1.80 7.49 -4.38
N ALA A 120 -1.37 6.23 -4.37
CA ALA A 120 -0.86 5.55 -5.55
C ALA A 120 -1.17 4.05 -5.47
N LEU A 121 -1.56 3.48 -6.60
CA LEU A 121 -1.70 2.04 -6.81
C LEU A 121 -0.38 1.49 -7.35
N VAL A 122 0.15 0.47 -6.71
CA VAL A 122 1.46 -0.11 -7.05
C VAL A 122 1.28 -1.55 -7.48
N GLN A 123 1.74 -1.86 -8.69
CA GLN A 123 1.83 -3.22 -9.18
C GLN A 123 3.24 -3.76 -8.94
N ALA A 124 3.38 -4.74 -8.08
CA ALA A 124 4.66 -5.37 -7.78
C ALA A 124 5.13 -6.25 -8.95
N LYS A 125 6.42 -6.16 -9.27
CA LYS A 125 7.09 -7.05 -10.22
C LYS A 125 8.48 -7.39 -9.72
N MET A 126 8.86 -8.66 -9.88
CA MET A 126 10.13 -9.16 -9.38
C MET A 126 11.16 -9.24 -10.51
N ALA A 127 12.25 -8.49 -10.37
CA ALA A 127 13.44 -8.65 -11.18
C ALA A 127 14.31 -9.80 -10.64
N LYS A 128 15.00 -10.47 -11.57
CA LYS A 128 15.90 -11.59 -11.26
C LYS A 128 17.32 -11.25 -11.72
N GLY A 129 17.82 -10.09 -11.31
CA GLY A 129 19.14 -9.59 -11.74
C GLY A 129 19.18 -9.09 -13.18
N LYS A 130 18.03 -8.94 -13.88
CA LYS A 130 17.97 -8.38 -15.23
C LYS A 130 17.66 -6.88 -15.17
N PRO A 131 18.11 -6.07 -16.13
CA PRO A 131 17.88 -4.62 -16.15
C PRO A 131 16.42 -4.25 -16.46
N SER A 132 15.61 -5.21 -16.88
CA SER A 132 14.21 -5.01 -17.19
C SER A 132 13.39 -6.30 -17.09
N ILE A 133 12.09 -6.16 -16.96
CA ILE A 133 11.12 -7.23 -16.84
C ILE A 133 10.19 -7.18 -18.07
N ALA A 134 10.19 -8.22 -18.90
CA ALA A 134 9.24 -8.34 -20.01
C ALA A 134 7.86 -8.74 -19.48
N LEU A 135 6.83 -7.96 -19.82
CA LEU A 135 5.44 -8.23 -19.47
C LEU A 135 4.80 -9.14 -20.52
N ARG A 136 4.09 -10.17 -20.06
CA ARG A 136 3.48 -11.19 -20.94
C ARG A 136 2.14 -11.67 -20.37
N GLY A 137 1.28 -12.21 -21.25
CA GLY A 137 0.02 -12.83 -20.81
C GLY A 137 -0.85 -11.89 -19.99
N GLY A 138 -1.20 -12.29 -18.77
CA GLY A 138 -2.02 -11.50 -17.84
C GLY A 138 -1.42 -10.14 -17.46
N ASP A 139 -0.07 -10.03 -17.46
CA ASP A 139 0.59 -8.74 -17.22
C ASP A 139 0.23 -7.68 -18.26
N LEU A 140 -0.07 -8.08 -19.50
CA LEU A 140 -0.47 -7.13 -20.56
C LEU A 140 -1.86 -6.55 -20.31
N VAL A 141 -2.77 -7.32 -19.71
CA VAL A 141 -4.09 -6.83 -19.32
C VAL A 141 -3.92 -5.75 -18.25
N GLN A 142 -3.11 -6.03 -17.24
CA GLN A 142 -2.82 -5.10 -16.17
C GLN A 142 -2.04 -3.86 -16.65
N LEU A 143 -1.07 -4.04 -17.55
CA LEU A 143 -0.34 -2.92 -18.18
C LEU A 143 -1.31 -1.98 -18.91
N ARG A 144 -2.26 -2.51 -19.71
CA ARG A 144 -3.27 -1.70 -20.39
C ARG A 144 -4.15 -0.91 -19.42
N LEU A 145 -4.56 -1.53 -18.31
CA LEU A 145 -5.29 -0.84 -17.26
C LEU A 145 -4.48 0.35 -16.74
N LEU A 146 -3.24 0.15 -16.34
CA LEU A 146 -2.38 1.19 -15.76
C LEU A 146 -1.97 2.27 -16.76
N GLN A 147 -1.81 1.92 -18.05
CA GLN A 147 -1.45 2.89 -19.10
C GLN A 147 -2.60 3.83 -19.46
N HIS A 148 -3.81 3.32 -19.46
CA HIS A 148 -4.95 4.01 -20.08
C HIS A 148 -6.05 4.37 -19.08
N TRP A 149 -6.09 3.71 -17.93
CA TRP A 149 -7.18 3.82 -16.96
C TRP A 149 -8.56 3.88 -17.63
N PRO A 150 -8.89 2.88 -18.49
CA PRO A 150 -10.23 2.82 -19.08
C PRO A 150 -11.27 2.74 -17.96
N PRO A 151 -12.50 3.17 -18.17
CA PRO A 151 -13.56 2.96 -17.21
C PRO A 151 -13.63 1.50 -16.80
N PHE A 152 -13.63 1.22 -15.48
CA PHE A 152 -13.61 -0.14 -14.95
C PHE A 152 -14.63 -0.35 -13.84
N ASN A 153 -14.94 -1.60 -13.57
CA ASN A 153 -15.82 -2.02 -12.48
C ASN A 153 -15.13 -3.05 -11.59
N PHE A 154 -15.36 -2.96 -10.29
CA PHE A 154 -14.97 -4.02 -9.38
C PHE A 154 -15.82 -5.28 -9.58
N VAL A 155 -15.16 -6.43 -9.54
CA VAL A 155 -15.81 -7.75 -9.59
C VAL A 155 -16.20 -8.21 -8.19
N ASP A 156 -15.42 -7.81 -7.19
CA ASP A 156 -15.57 -8.25 -5.82
C ASP A 156 -16.79 -7.62 -5.14
N LYS A 157 -17.49 -8.42 -4.30
CA LYS A 157 -18.78 -8.03 -3.70
C LYS A 157 -18.69 -6.90 -2.67
N GLY A 158 -17.54 -6.61 -2.09
CA GLY A 158 -17.39 -5.55 -1.09
C GLY A 158 -17.36 -4.14 -1.66
N PHE A 159 -17.26 -4.03 -2.96
CA PHE A 159 -17.15 -2.75 -3.66
C PHE A 159 -18.48 -2.34 -4.28
N SER A 160 -18.72 -1.04 -4.37
CA SER A 160 -19.90 -0.52 -5.05
C SER A 160 -19.83 -0.85 -6.55
N LYS A 161 -20.99 -1.04 -7.17
CA LYS A 161 -21.10 -1.35 -8.61
C LYS A 161 -20.95 -0.12 -9.52
N ARG A 162 -20.60 1.05 -8.96
CA ARG A 162 -20.33 2.25 -9.73
C ARG A 162 -19.12 2.02 -10.62
N SER A 163 -19.22 2.38 -11.90
CA SER A 163 -18.07 2.44 -12.80
C SER A 163 -17.09 3.53 -12.37
N ARG A 164 -15.80 3.27 -12.53
CA ARG A 164 -14.70 4.19 -12.18
C ARG A 164 -14.02 4.65 -13.44
N ASP A 165 -13.88 5.96 -13.61
CA ASP A 165 -13.14 6.59 -14.71
C ASP A 165 -12.10 7.56 -14.16
N PHE A 166 -10.85 7.12 -14.08
CA PHE A 166 -9.75 7.92 -13.55
C PHE A 166 -9.29 9.04 -14.50
N ASN A 167 -9.73 9.01 -15.76
CA ASN A 167 -9.44 10.08 -16.73
C ASN A 167 -10.47 11.20 -16.70
N LYS A 168 -11.60 10.99 -16.05
CA LYS A 168 -12.67 11.97 -15.99
C LYS A 168 -12.19 13.25 -15.28
N ALA A 169 -12.34 14.38 -15.94
CA ALA A 169 -12.02 15.70 -15.42
C ALA A 169 -10.53 15.96 -15.07
N VAL A 170 -9.61 15.13 -15.55
CA VAL A 170 -8.16 15.29 -15.34
C VAL A 170 -7.37 15.08 -16.63
N THR A 171 -6.14 15.61 -16.68
CA THR A 171 -5.24 15.35 -17.81
C THR A 171 -4.66 13.93 -17.73
N ARG A 172 -4.26 13.36 -18.87
CA ARG A 172 -3.61 12.04 -18.92
C ARG A 172 -2.42 11.87 -17.96
N PRO A 173 -1.47 12.82 -17.84
CA PRO A 173 -0.38 12.70 -16.87
C PRO A 173 -0.87 12.57 -15.42
N VAL A 174 -1.93 13.29 -15.04
CA VAL A 174 -2.53 13.18 -13.71
C VAL A 174 -3.18 11.82 -13.51
N ALA A 175 -3.92 11.32 -14.50
CA ALA A 175 -4.49 9.96 -14.43
C ALA A 175 -3.38 8.89 -14.36
N ALA A 176 -2.30 9.05 -15.13
CA ALA A 176 -1.16 8.14 -15.12
C ALA A 176 -0.47 8.06 -13.75
N SER A 177 -0.49 9.13 -12.95
CA SER A 177 0.08 9.13 -11.60
C SER A 177 -0.74 8.32 -10.58
N SER A 178 -1.91 7.79 -10.96
CA SER A 178 -2.71 6.90 -10.12
C SER A 178 -2.07 5.52 -9.94
N GLY A 179 -1.25 5.07 -10.88
CA GLY A 179 -0.65 3.74 -10.84
C GLY A 179 0.78 3.71 -11.35
N LEU A 180 1.57 2.80 -10.78
CA LEU A 180 2.97 2.61 -11.10
C LEU A 180 3.40 1.16 -10.82
N TYR A 181 4.60 0.81 -11.22
CA TYR A 181 5.21 -0.46 -10.90
C TYR A 181 6.14 -0.33 -9.69
N GLY A 182 6.03 -1.28 -8.76
CA GLY A 182 7.01 -1.52 -7.71
C GLY A 182 7.94 -2.65 -8.14
N VAL A 183 9.16 -2.33 -8.53
CA VAL A 183 10.13 -3.33 -8.99
C VAL A 183 11.02 -3.76 -7.85
N ILE A 184 10.99 -5.06 -7.58
CA ILE A 184 11.75 -5.71 -6.52
C ILE A 184 12.92 -6.46 -7.14
N ASP A 185 14.16 -6.08 -6.84
CA ASP A 185 15.33 -6.85 -7.27
C ASP A 185 15.64 -7.92 -6.23
N LYS A 186 15.38 -9.17 -6.59
CA LYS A 186 15.67 -10.31 -5.71
C LYS A 186 17.16 -10.58 -5.52
N ALA A 187 17.99 -10.21 -6.50
CA ALA A 187 19.42 -10.45 -6.43
C ALA A 187 20.13 -9.47 -5.49
N ARG A 188 19.60 -8.28 -5.37
CA ARG A 188 20.01 -7.22 -4.45
C ARG A 188 18.73 -6.65 -3.85
N PRO A 189 18.26 -7.21 -2.71
CA PRO A 189 16.97 -6.85 -2.17
C PRO A 189 16.80 -5.33 -2.06
N ASP A 190 15.98 -4.80 -2.95
CA ASP A 190 15.67 -3.39 -3.08
C ASP A 190 14.26 -3.25 -3.68
N TRP A 191 13.64 -2.10 -3.49
CA TRP A 191 12.34 -1.79 -4.05
C TRP A 191 12.37 -0.42 -4.72
N GLN A 192 12.20 -0.43 -6.04
CA GLN A 192 12.18 0.77 -6.87
C GLN A 192 10.76 1.05 -7.35
N GLN A 193 10.36 2.32 -7.36
CA GLN A 193 9.09 2.76 -7.93
C GLN A 193 9.32 3.28 -9.35
N VAL A 194 8.65 2.67 -10.30
CA VAL A 194 8.82 2.93 -11.74
C VAL A 194 7.50 3.36 -12.34
N ALA A 195 7.51 4.45 -13.10
CA ALA A 195 6.33 4.87 -13.84
C ALA A 195 5.84 3.77 -14.79
N THR A 196 4.54 3.73 -15.03
CA THR A 196 3.96 2.78 -15.98
C THR A 196 4.59 2.96 -17.35
N PRO A 197 5.24 1.91 -17.91
CA PRO A 197 5.95 2.03 -19.18
C PRO A 197 4.98 2.13 -20.36
N SER A 198 5.42 2.78 -21.44
CA SER A 198 4.70 2.83 -22.72
C SER A 198 4.83 1.53 -23.54
N ILE A 199 5.82 0.71 -23.23
CA ILE A 199 6.12 -0.55 -23.90
C ILE A 199 5.89 -1.74 -22.95
N GLN A 200 5.91 -2.96 -23.50
CA GLN A 200 5.71 -4.20 -22.73
C GLN A 200 6.95 -4.62 -21.90
N GLN A 201 7.60 -3.65 -21.29
CA GLN A 201 8.84 -3.87 -20.54
C GLN A 201 8.96 -2.85 -19.43
N VAL A 202 9.15 -3.30 -18.19
CA VAL A 202 9.36 -2.46 -17.01
C VAL A 202 10.86 -2.37 -16.75
N SER A 203 11.39 -1.15 -16.63
CA SER A 203 12.76 -0.91 -16.17
C SER A 203 12.92 -1.34 -14.71
N VAL A 204 14.12 -1.78 -14.31
CA VAL A 204 14.43 -2.01 -12.89
C VAL A 204 15.01 -0.77 -12.21
N SER A 205 15.19 0.33 -12.96
CA SER A 205 15.69 1.59 -12.42
C SER A 205 14.54 2.58 -12.28
N GLY A 206 14.39 3.12 -11.09
CA GLY A 206 13.33 4.08 -10.72
C GLY A 206 13.70 4.86 -9.46
N ALA A 207 12.73 5.50 -8.86
CA ALA A 207 12.89 6.12 -7.55
C ALA A 207 12.91 5.04 -6.46
N LYS A 208 13.77 5.18 -5.45
CA LYS A 208 13.72 4.30 -4.29
C LYS A 208 12.35 4.39 -3.62
N PHE A 209 11.84 3.27 -3.11
CA PHE A 209 10.55 3.22 -2.43
C PHE A 209 10.40 4.31 -1.36
N GLY A 210 11.42 4.47 -0.52
CA GLY A 210 11.40 5.46 0.55
C GLY A 210 11.32 6.90 0.03
N ASP A 211 12.07 7.23 -1.03
CA ASP A 211 12.05 8.55 -1.64
C ASP A 211 10.69 8.86 -2.26
N TYR A 212 10.09 7.87 -2.94
CA TYR A 212 8.74 7.99 -3.48
C TYR A 212 7.71 8.21 -2.36
N LEU A 213 7.78 7.40 -1.30
CA LEU A 213 6.87 7.49 -0.16
C LEU A 213 6.99 8.85 0.55
N ALA A 214 8.22 9.32 0.81
CA ALA A 214 8.45 10.64 1.39
C ALA A 214 7.97 11.77 0.47
N GLY A 215 8.15 11.64 -0.84
CA GLY A 215 7.62 12.57 -1.83
C GLY A 215 6.10 12.69 -1.81
N MET A 216 5.37 11.67 -1.37
CA MET A 216 3.92 11.78 -1.16
C MET A 216 3.56 12.68 0.02
N ALA A 217 4.45 12.86 1.00
CA ALA A 217 4.27 13.80 2.12
C ALA A 217 4.74 15.22 1.76
N ASP A 218 5.35 15.42 0.59
CA ASP A 218 5.80 16.73 0.12
C ASP A 218 4.59 17.58 -0.31
N GLY A 219 4.38 18.72 0.36
CA GLY A 219 3.35 19.67 -0.01
C GLY A 219 3.66 20.48 -1.27
N SER A 220 4.84 20.31 -1.89
CA SER A 220 5.24 21.03 -3.10
C SER A 220 4.60 20.48 -4.39
N LYS A 221 4.80 21.18 -5.50
CA LYS A 221 4.36 20.72 -6.83
C LYS A 221 5.11 19.47 -7.31
N ALA A 222 6.27 19.15 -6.73
CA ALA A 222 7.06 17.97 -7.06
C ALA A 222 6.60 16.69 -6.33
N ALA A 223 5.53 16.79 -5.54
CA ALA A 223 5.01 15.67 -4.76
C ALA A 223 4.65 14.47 -5.64
N THR A 224 5.01 13.28 -5.19
CA THR A 224 4.66 12.00 -5.82
C THR A 224 3.25 11.53 -5.46
N GLY A 225 2.74 10.55 -6.21
CA GLY A 225 1.36 10.09 -6.04
C GLY A 225 0.32 11.08 -6.56
N ARG A 226 -0.89 10.60 -6.77
CA ARG A 226 -2.02 11.43 -7.21
C ARG A 226 -2.76 12.01 -6.00
N ALA A 227 -3.09 13.30 -6.08
CA ALA A 227 -3.94 13.93 -5.08
C ALA A 227 -5.32 13.26 -5.04
N ALA A 228 -5.84 13.03 -3.84
CA ALA A 228 -7.18 12.54 -3.57
C ALA A 228 -7.81 13.39 -2.46
N ILE A 229 -9.13 13.51 -2.48
CA ILE A 229 -9.88 14.29 -1.50
C ILE A 229 -10.64 13.30 -0.60
N PRO A 230 -10.36 13.22 0.72
CA PRO A 230 -11.16 12.41 1.62
C PRO A 230 -12.65 12.76 1.52
N GLY A 231 -13.51 11.76 1.29
CA GLY A 231 -14.93 11.97 1.02
C GLY A 231 -15.25 12.60 -0.34
N GLY A 232 -14.27 12.72 -1.24
CA GLY A 232 -14.44 13.31 -2.56
C GLY A 232 -15.32 12.47 -3.50
N ASN A 233 -16.01 13.14 -4.41
CA ASN A 233 -16.94 12.50 -5.35
C ASN A 233 -16.32 12.13 -6.70
N ASP A 234 -15.09 12.57 -6.99
CA ASP A 234 -14.40 12.13 -8.19
C ASP A 234 -14.04 10.65 -8.06
N ASP A 235 -13.94 9.95 -9.20
CA ASP A 235 -13.80 8.50 -9.20
C ASP A 235 -12.48 8.01 -8.59
N TRP A 236 -11.42 8.83 -8.62
CA TRP A 236 -10.16 8.51 -7.96
C TRP A 236 -10.28 8.59 -6.43
N SER A 237 -10.71 9.74 -5.91
CA SER A 237 -10.88 9.98 -4.48
C SER A 237 -11.84 8.97 -3.86
N PHE A 238 -12.99 8.75 -4.51
CA PHE A 238 -13.97 7.77 -4.09
C PHE A 238 -13.39 6.34 -4.07
N THR A 239 -12.57 5.97 -5.06
CA THR A 239 -11.96 4.63 -5.10
C THR A 239 -10.95 4.45 -3.98
N VAL A 240 -10.12 5.46 -3.68
CA VAL A 240 -9.17 5.42 -2.56
C VAL A 240 -9.90 5.24 -1.23
N ASP A 241 -10.97 6.00 -0.99
CA ASP A 241 -11.78 5.88 0.23
C ASP A 241 -12.42 4.50 0.35
N GLU A 242 -12.97 3.98 -0.76
CA GLU A 242 -13.61 2.67 -0.77
C GLU A 242 -12.60 1.54 -0.54
N LEU A 243 -11.42 1.60 -1.16
CA LEU A 243 -10.33 0.65 -0.93
C LEU A 243 -9.90 0.64 0.54
N LEU A 244 -9.68 1.81 1.14
CA LEU A 244 -9.34 1.91 2.56
C LEU A 244 -10.45 1.36 3.46
N LYS A 245 -11.71 1.70 3.18
CA LYS A 245 -12.86 1.21 3.93
C LYS A 245 -13.00 -0.30 3.85
N VAL A 246 -13.00 -0.87 2.64
CA VAL A 246 -13.14 -2.32 2.43
C VAL A 246 -11.97 -3.07 3.06
N THR A 247 -10.74 -2.58 2.89
CA THR A 247 -9.55 -3.17 3.50
C THR A 247 -9.61 -3.12 5.03
N GLY A 248 -10.03 -1.99 5.61
CA GLY A 248 -10.12 -1.82 7.07
C GLY A 248 -11.25 -2.60 7.73
N THR A 249 -12.30 -2.98 6.99
CA THR A 249 -13.43 -3.76 7.49
C THR A 249 -13.31 -5.26 7.21
N SER A 250 -12.32 -5.67 6.40
CA SER A 250 -12.08 -7.08 6.11
C SER A 250 -11.65 -7.79 7.39
N SER A 251 -12.34 -8.87 7.74
CA SER A 251 -11.91 -9.77 8.80
C SER A 251 -10.91 -10.78 8.25
N PHE A 252 -9.92 -11.13 9.05
CA PHE A 252 -8.81 -11.98 8.64
C PHE A 252 -8.79 -13.25 9.47
N THR A 253 -8.70 -14.41 8.83
CA THR A 253 -8.69 -15.71 9.51
C THR A 253 -7.26 -16.12 9.85
N VAL A 254 -6.96 -16.25 11.13
CA VAL A 254 -5.63 -16.64 11.63
C VAL A 254 -5.30 -18.11 11.35
N ARG A 255 -6.31 -18.95 11.12
CA ARG A 255 -6.13 -20.39 10.88
C ARG A 255 -5.17 -20.73 9.72
N SER A 256 -5.11 -19.90 8.71
CA SER A 256 -4.18 -20.10 7.59
C SER A 256 -2.72 -19.78 7.92
N ILE A 257 -2.49 -19.04 9.01
CA ILE A 257 -1.15 -18.64 9.44
C ILE A 257 -0.51 -19.75 10.30
N ALA A 258 -1.30 -20.40 11.17
CA ALA A 258 -0.80 -21.37 12.13
C ALA A 258 -0.42 -22.73 11.51
N SER A 259 -1.00 -23.09 10.36
CA SER A 259 -0.89 -24.43 9.79
C SER A 259 -0.01 -24.55 8.56
N SER A 260 0.51 -23.44 8.00
CA SER A 260 1.34 -23.51 6.79
C SER A 260 2.32 -22.35 6.71
N PRO A 261 3.62 -22.60 6.54
CA PRO A 261 4.58 -21.54 6.32
C PRO A 261 4.20 -20.81 5.02
N MET A 262 3.97 -19.51 5.09
CA MET A 262 3.73 -18.50 4.04
C MET A 262 3.04 -18.90 2.72
N ARG A 263 3.14 -20.18 2.26
CA ARG A 263 2.43 -20.66 1.07
C ARG A 263 0.90 -20.49 1.15
N GLY A 264 0.35 -20.54 2.37
CA GLY A 264 -1.06 -20.27 2.62
C GLY A 264 -1.39 -18.78 2.72
N MET A 265 -0.46 -17.96 3.24
CA MET A 265 -0.65 -16.51 3.35
C MET A 265 -0.67 -15.83 2.00
N THR A 266 0.17 -16.23 1.05
CA THR A 266 0.24 -15.64 -0.28
C THR A 266 -1.04 -15.83 -1.09
N LYS A 267 -1.93 -16.72 -0.68
CA LYS A 267 -3.15 -16.98 -1.44
C LYS A 267 -4.39 -16.24 -0.95
N GLN A 268 -4.48 -15.80 0.30
CA GLN A 268 -5.73 -15.18 0.79
C GLN A 268 -5.68 -14.54 2.20
N ALA A 269 -4.53 -14.34 2.83
CA ALA A 269 -4.48 -13.75 4.17
C ALA A 269 -4.39 -12.22 4.12
N GLY A 270 -5.04 -11.57 5.06
CA GLY A 270 -4.87 -10.15 5.33
C GLY A 270 -4.50 -9.94 6.80
N LEU A 271 -3.61 -9.00 7.07
CA LEU A 271 -3.14 -8.67 8.41
C LEU A 271 -3.16 -7.16 8.60
N VAL A 272 -3.65 -6.69 9.73
CA VAL A 272 -3.79 -5.26 10.03
C VAL A 272 -2.78 -4.84 11.09
N PHE A 273 -2.07 -3.76 10.83
CA PHE A 273 -1.18 -3.11 11.78
C PHE A 273 -1.62 -1.67 11.99
N ALA A 274 -1.72 -1.24 13.24
CA ALA A 274 -1.93 0.13 13.60
C ALA A 274 -0.85 0.57 14.59
N PHE A 275 -0.25 1.72 14.36
CA PHE A 275 0.73 2.34 15.23
C PHE A 275 0.09 3.55 15.89
N GLY A 276 0.02 3.53 17.21
CA GLY A 276 -0.59 4.60 18.01
C GLY A 276 0.34 5.79 18.21
N GLN A 277 -0.26 6.93 18.52
CA GLN A 277 0.35 8.26 18.49
C GLN A 277 1.15 8.66 19.74
N ASN A 278 1.07 7.95 20.85
CA ASN A 278 1.48 8.47 22.16
C ASN A 278 2.95 8.25 22.52
N GLY A 279 3.88 8.62 21.63
CA GLY A 279 5.29 8.77 21.99
C GLY A 279 6.01 7.53 22.49
N THR A 280 5.30 6.52 22.84
CA THR A 280 5.71 5.13 22.88
C THR A 280 5.23 4.53 21.59
N THR A 281 6.11 3.86 20.87
CA THR A 281 5.73 2.92 19.82
C THR A 281 4.90 1.80 20.47
N SER A 282 3.73 2.16 20.96
CA SER A 282 2.76 1.20 21.45
C SER A 282 2.15 0.58 20.22
N TRP A 283 2.68 -0.55 19.88
CA TRP A 283 2.13 -1.50 18.96
C TRP A 283 0.77 -1.94 19.51
N SER A 284 -0.32 -1.31 19.12
CA SER A 284 -1.63 -1.92 19.33
C SER A 284 -1.78 -3.01 18.27
N TYR A 285 -1.13 -4.10 18.52
CA TYR A 285 -0.95 -5.20 17.65
C TYR A 285 -1.79 -6.36 18.16
N ARG A 286 -2.94 -6.58 17.61
CA ARG A 286 -3.79 -7.70 18.04
C ARG A 286 -3.28 -9.07 17.62
N LEU A 287 -2.44 -9.15 16.57
CA LEU A 287 -1.84 -10.38 16.08
C LEU A 287 -0.35 -10.53 16.40
N GLY A 288 0.43 -9.43 16.41
CA GLY A 288 1.86 -9.50 16.66
C GLY A 288 2.24 -9.75 18.09
N ASP A 289 1.46 -9.28 19.04
CA ASP A 289 1.69 -9.62 20.43
C ASP A 289 1.48 -11.12 20.67
N TYR A 290 0.53 -11.73 20.00
CA TYR A 290 0.33 -13.18 20.02
C TYR A 290 1.55 -13.94 19.52
N TRP A 291 2.16 -13.49 18.41
CA TRP A 291 3.33 -14.15 17.82
C TRP A 291 4.64 -13.79 18.52
N ARG A 292 4.82 -12.56 19.01
CA ARG A 292 6.00 -12.15 19.78
C ARG A 292 6.08 -12.79 21.17
N GLN A 293 4.96 -13.09 21.77
CA GLN A 293 4.89 -13.78 23.06
C GLN A 293 5.10 -15.29 22.95
N GLY A 294 5.51 -15.76 21.77
CA GLY A 294 5.90 -17.16 21.59
C GLY A 294 4.75 -18.13 21.76
N GLY A 295 3.59 -17.89 21.20
CA GLY A 295 2.32 -18.66 21.15
C GLY A 295 2.30 -20.15 21.53
N GLY A 296 3.12 -20.56 22.45
CA GLY A 296 3.25 -21.93 22.94
C GLY A 296 2.35 -22.29 24.12
N GLY A 297 1.50 -21.40 24.52
CA GLY A 297 0.55 -21.65 25.61
C GLY A 297 -0.89 -21.60 25.11
N GLY A 298 -1.40 -22.66 24.57
CA GLY A 298 -2.77 -23.16 24.50
C GLY A 298 -3.99 -22.21 24.52
N SER A 299 -3.83 -20.93 24.33
CA SER A 299 -4.95 -19.98 24.21
C SER A 299 -5.35 -19.87 22.73
N GLU A 300 -6.57 -20.26 22.43
CA GLU A 300 -7.18 -20.01 21.12
C GLU A 300 -7.06 -18.53 20.74
N PRO A 301 -6.76 -18.22 19.45
CA PRO A 301 -6.80 -16.87 18.97
C PRO A 301 -8.20 -16.26 19.26
N PRO A 302 -8.27 -14.97 19.62
CA PRO A 302 -9.54 -14.36 19.95
C PRO A 302 -10.54 -14.55 18.80
N ALA A 303 -11.79 -14.88 19.14
CA ALA A 303 -12.90 -15.25 18.26
C ALA A 303 -13.34 -14.17 17.25
N PHE A 304 -12.53 -13.15 16.99
CA PHE A 304 -12.82 -12.03 16.12
C PHE A 304 -12.65 -12.30 14.62
N PHE A 305 -12.28 -13.53 14.26
CA PHE A 305 -11.92 -13.88 12.89
C PHE A 305 -12.89 -14.92 12.32
N GLU A 306 -14.12 -14.50 12.10
CA GLU A 306 -15.06 -15.29 11.29
C GLU A 306 -14.64 -15.27 9.81
N ASP A 307 -15.03 -16.33 9.07
CA ASP A 307 -14.79 -16.48 7.64
C ASP A 307 -15.56 -15.44 6.81
N SER A 308 -15.22 -14.15 6.93
CA SER A 308 -15.73 -13.14 6.01
C SER A 308 -15.00 -13.22 4.67
N PRO A 309 -15.69 -13.00 3.55
CA PRO A 309 -15.04 -13.01 2.24
C PRO A 309 -13.92 -11.97 2.23
N ARG A 310 -12.72 -12.44 1.96
CA ARG A 310 -11.49 -11.67 1.93
C ARG A 310 -11.54 -10.69 0.78
N GLN A 311 -11.73 -9.43 1.10
CA GLN A 311 -11.86 -8.33 0.15
C GLN A 311 -10.92 -7.24 0.62
N GLY A 312 -10.31 -6.54 -0.33
CA GLY A 312 -9.39 -5.46 -0.01
C GLY A 312 -8.09 -5.55 -0.80
N ILE A 313 -7.22 -4.62 -0.55
CA ILE A 313 -5.91 -4.50 -1.20
C ILE A 313 -4.84 -4.41 -0.11
N SER A 314 -3.62 -4.90 -0.37
CA SER A 314 -2.52 -4.54 0.52
C SER A 314 -2.40 -3.03 0.58
N SER A 315 -2.24 -2.47 1.77
CA SER A 315 -2.18 -1.02 1.91
C SER A 315 -1.17 -0.56 2.95
N VAL A 316 -0.58 0.59 2.68
CA VAL A 316 0.19 1.39 3.65
C VAL A 316 -0.49 2.75 3.72
N HIS A 317 -1.10 3.04 4.87
CA HIS A 317 -1.79 4.29 5.13
C HIS A 317 -1.08 5.06 6.25
N ILE A 318 -0.58 6.23 5.92
CA ILE A 318 0.16 7.12 6.82
C ILE A 318 -0.68 8.36 7.07
N VAL A 319 -0.83 8.73 8.33
CA VAL A 319 -1.48 9.98 8.74
C VAL A 319 -0.47 10.81 9.52
N LEU A 320 -0.26 12.03 9.06
CA LEU A 320 0.61 13.03 9.67
C LEU A 320 -0.26 14.13 10.28
N GLU A 321 -0.11 14.38 11.58
CA GLU A 321 -0.89 15.37 12.32
C GLU A 321 0.03 16.30 13.08
N GLY A 322 -0.22 17.61 13.01
CA GLY A 322 0.46 18.57 13.87
C GLY A 322 0.06 18.31 15.33
N GLU A 323 1.00 18.42 16.25
CA GLU A 323 0.65 18.54 17.67
C GLU A 323 -0.09 19.87 17.82
N GLY A 324 -1.41 19.81 17.98
CA GLY A 324 -2.20 20.99 18.32
C GLY A 324 -1.63 21.59 19.59
N VAL A 325 -1.43 22.89 19.63
CA VAL A 325 -1.37 23.63 20.88
C VAL A 325 -2.62 23.21 21.64
N ALA A 326 -2.45 22.54 22.79
CA ALA A 326 -3.57 22.16 23.63
C ALA A 326 -4.46 23.40 23.77
N ALA A 327 -5.74 23.27 23.41
CA ALA A 327 -6.68 24.36 23.63
C ALA A 327 -6.52 24.78 25.10
N PRO A 328 -6.36 26.07 25.41
CA PRO A 328 -6.24 26.49 26.78
C PRO A 328 -7.47 25.95 27.51
N GLU A 329 -7.24 25.26 28.63
CA GLU A 329 -8.33 24.79 29.47
C GLU A 329 -9.25 25.99 29.79
N PRO A 330 -10.59 25.82 29.65
CA PRO A 330 -11.50 26.86 30.06
C PRO A 330 -11.20 27.17 31.52
N LYS A 331 -10.78 28.41 31.75
CA LYS A 331 -10.65 28.92 33.11
C LYS A 331 -12.05 28.88 33.73
N GLU A 332 -12.24 28.05 34.76
CA GLU A 332 -13.41 28.08 35.63
C GLU A 332 -13.59 29.46 36.32
#